data_c04abdafd4346f8bee8addb7f6fa84c8
#
_entry.id   c04abdafd4346f8bee8addb7f6fa84c8
#
_cell.length_a   1.000
_cell.length_b   1.000
_cell.length_c   1.000
_cell.angle_alpha   90.00
_cell.angle_beta   90.00
_cell.angle_gamma   90.00
#
_symmetry.space_group_name_H-M   'P 1'
#
loop_
_entity.id
_entity.type
_entity.pdbx_description
1 polymer ?
#
loop_
_entity_poly.entity_id
_entity_poly.type
_entity_poly.pdbx_seq_one_letter_code
_entity_poly.pdbx_strand_id
1 'polypeptide(L)'
;MKKNVCIFLIMTLFVSCMYEAMYFLTDKDLEWMASYEQGDTVLFLSSNEIDTMTVDEITLYNDDNPWRENEGTSTFMGNSSFNYTIRHHNELVDGDFCVLKEDSMRLSLYLNLRRRRRIVYDEKELQLCSQVIEGIQYDDLIKVDDSNSELYTKEPFNTEYFIWSKSKGLVEYKYLNGEVYTFYKKIPRKK
;
A
#
# COMPACT_ATOMS: atom_id res chain seq x y z
N MET A 1 -26.43 26.53 46.38
CA MET A 1 -26.06 26.86 45.00
C MET A 1 -24.63 26.53 44.62
N LYS A 2 -23.61 26.66 45.48
CA LYS A 2 -22.18 26.42 45.10
C LYS A 2 -21.85 24.93 44.84
N LYS A 3 -22.51 23.96 45.45
CA LYS A 3 -22.22 22.52 45.23
C LYS A 3 -22.64 21.99 43.84
N ASN A 4 -23.74 22.52 43.28
CA ASN A 4 -24.28 22.06 42.00
C ASN A 4 -23.46 22.58 40.82
N VAL A 5 -22.77 23.72 40.97
CA VAL A 5 -21.89 24.32 39.93
C VAL A 5 -20.64 23.49 39.76
N CYS A 6 -20.07 22.97 40.87
CA CYS A 6 -18.88 22.10 40.79
C CYS A 6 -19.16 20.74 40.09
N ILE A 7 -20.32 20.16 40.32
CA ILE A 7 -20.72 18.88 39.68
C ILE A 7 -20.91 19.07 38.18
N PHE A 8 -21.50 20.21 37.76
CA PHE A 8 -21.66 20.51 36.33
C PHE A 8 -20.32 20.78 35.63
N LEU A 9 -19.39 21.45 36.32
CA LEU A 9 -18.03 21.68 35.78
C LEU A 9 -17.23 20.38 35.64
N ILE A 10 -17.37 19.45 36.57
CA ILE A 10 -16.72 18.14 36.51
C ILE A 10 -17.32 17.29 35.38
N MET A 11 -18.64 17.29 35.19
CA MET A 11 -19.30 16.59 34.08
C MET A 11 -18.86 17.12 32.70
N THR A 12 -18.72 18.45 32.56
CA THR A 12 -18.26 19.04 31.29
C THR A 12 -16.79 18.71 31.00
N LEU A 13 -15.94 18.52 32.01
CA LEU A 13 -14.54 18.10 31.86
C LEU A 13 -14.44 16.63 31.42
N PHE A 14 -15.35 15.76 31.83
CA PHE A 14 -15.35 14.35 31.38
C PHE A 14 -15.88 14.17 29.96
N VAL A 15 -16.77 15.03 29.47
CA VAL A 15 -17.27 14.99 28.09
C VAL A 15 -16.22 15.50 27.08
N SER A 16 -15.31 16.34 27.53
CA SER A 16 -14.24 16.91 26.68
C SER A 16 -13.10 15.92 26.31
N CYS A 17 -13.02 14.76 26.96
CA CYS A 17 -11.92 13.81 26.75
C CYS A 17 -12.21 12.68 25.77
N MET A 18 -13.36 12.67 25.09
CA MET A 18 -13.74 11.60 24.17
C MET A 18 -13.85 12.07 22.70
N TYR A 19 -13.01 12.99 22.27
CA TYR A 19 -12.88 13.24 20.83
C TYR A 19 -11.87 12.23 20.28
N GLU A 20 -12.37 11.19 19.66
CA GLU A 20 -11.60 10.30 18.83
C GLU A 20 -11.21 11.05 17.56
N ALA A 21 -9.91 11.12 17.26
CA ALA A 21 -9.47 11.69 16.02
C ALA A 21 -9.75 10.66 14.89
N MET A 22 -10.49 11.11 13.88
CA MET A 22 -10.78 10.30 12.69
C MET A 22 -9.99 10.85 11.51
N TYR A 23 -9.24 9.99 10.85
CA TYR A 23 -8.46 10.35 9.68
C TYR A 23 -8.90 9.51 8.49
N PHE A 24 -9.57 10.17 7.53
CA PHE A 24 -10.06 9.53 6.32
C PHE A 24 -9.10 9.69 5.16
N LEU A 25 -9.03 8.66 4.31
CA LEU A 25 -8.35 8.75 3.02
C LEU A 25 -9.16 9.66 2.09
N THR A 26 -8.48 10.59 1.45
CA THR A 26 -9.03 11.45 0.41
C THR A 26 -8.86 10.80 -0.96
N ASP A 27 -9.57 11.30 -1.99
CA ASP A 27 -9.39 10.83 -3.37
C ASP A 27 -7.92 10.92 -3.81
N LYS A 28 -7.20 11.96 -3.37
CA LYS A 28 -5.77 12.12 -3.63
C LYS A 28 -4.92 11.02 -2.97
N ASP A 29 -5.24 10.63 -1.74
CA ASP A 29 -4.57 9.55 -1.03
C ASP A 29 -4.80 8.21 -1.75
N LEU A 30 -6.00 8.03 -2.31
CA LEU A 30 -6.41 6.83 -3.06
C LEU A 30 -5.82 6.75 -4.48
N GLU A 31 -5.17 7.81 -5.02
CA GLU A 31 -4.46 7.74 -6.29
C GLU A 31 -3.41 6.63 -6.32
N TRP A 32 -2.80 6.29 -5.16
CA TRP A 32 -1.87 5.17 -5.03
C TRP A 32 -2.50 3.80 -5.26
N MET A 33 -3.81 3.70 -5.09
CA MET A 33 -4.59 2.47 -5.24
C MET A 33 -5.22 2.33 -6.64
N ALA A 34 -5.26 3.41 -7.41
CA ALA A 34 -6.05 3.51 -8.65
C ALA A 34 -5.51 2.66 -9.81
N SER A 35 -4.30 2.10 -9.67
CA SER A 35 -3.68 1.28 -10.73
C SER A 35 -4.36 -0.06 -10.95
N TYR A 36 -5.12 -0.58 -9.98
CA TYR A 36 -5.71 -1.92 -10.06
C TYR A 36 -7.17 -1.96 -9.60
N GLU A 37 -7.90 -2.94 -10.16
CA GLU A 37 -9.21 -3.38 -9.69
C GLU A 37 -9.11 -4.85 -9.25
N GLN A 38 -9.96 -5.26 -8.31
CA GLN A 38 -10.01 -6.66 -7.85
C GLN A 38 -10.33 -7.61 -9.01
N GLY A 39 -9.49 -8.62 -9.18
CA GLY A 39 -9.57 -9.59 -10.26
C GLY A 39 -8.86 -9.18 -11.54
N ASP A 40 -8.17 -8.02 -11.55
CA ASP A 40 -7.25 -7.68 -12.63
C ASP A 40 -6.14 -8.72 -12.74
N THR A 41 -5.74 -9.00 -13.96
CA THR A 41 -4.59 -9.85 -14.27
C THR A 41 -3.52 -9.00 -14.96
N VAL A 42 -2.30 -9.06 -14.45
CA VAL A 42 -1.16 -8.32 -15.01
C VAL A 42 -0.09 -9.32 -15.46
N LEU A 43 0.39 -9.13 -16.66
CA LEU A 43 1.45 -9.95 -17.23
C LEU A 43 2.78 -9.21 -17.17
N PHE A 44 3.80 -9.91 -16.71
CA PHE A 44 5.18 -9.46 -16.70
C PHE A 44 6.00 -10.35 -17.58
N LEU A 45 6.86 -9.76 -18.41
CA LEU A 45 7.68 -10.46 -19.38
C LEU A 45 9.15 -10.43 -18.96
N SER A 46 9.79 -11.57 -18.97
CA SER A 46 11.23 -11.75 -19.01
C SER A 46 11.65 -12.24 -20.41
N SER A 47 12.93 -12.48 -20.65
CA SER A 47 13.47 -12.84 -21.97
C SER A 47 12.73 -14.00 -22.67
N ASN A 48 12.22 -14.98 -21.92
CA ASN A 48 11.53 -16.16 -22.49
C ASN A 48 10.31 -16.61 -21.68
N GLU A 49 9.91 -15.89 -20.63
CA GLU A 49 8.90 -16.32 -19.69
C GLU A 49 7.92 -15.20 -19.33
N ILE A 50 6.75 -15.61 -18.91
CA ILE A 50 5.68 -14.69 -18.50
C ILE A 50 5.27 -15.05 -17.08
N ASP A 51 5.41 -14.09 -16.18
CA ASP A 51 4.77 -14.13 -14.88
C ASP A 51 3.38 -13.51 -14.95
N THR A 52 2.47 -14.09 -14.18
CA THR A 52 1.08 -13.63 -14.12
C THR A 52 0.75 -13.20 -12.71
N MET A 53 0.49 -11.89 -12.52
CA MET A 53 -0.02 -11.36 -11.26
C MET A 53 -1.55 -11.30 -11.31
N THR A 54 -2.18 -11.72 -10.23
CA THR A 54 -3.63 -11.56 -10.00
C THR A 54 -3.85 -10.66 -8.80
N VAL A 55 -4.72 -9.67 -8.91
CA VAL A 55 -5.15 -8.83 -7.79
C VAL A 55 -6.28 -9.58 -7.07
N ASP A 56 -5.98 -10.11 -5.89
CA ASP A 56 -6.87 -11.05 -5.21
C ASP A 56 -7.98 -10.31 -4.45
N GLU A 57 -7.62 -9.32 -3.65
CA GLU A 57 -8.55 -8.57 -2.82
C GLU A 57 -8.14 -7.11 -2.72
N ILE A 58 -9.12 -6.21 -2.78
CA ILE A 58 -8.97 -4.79 -2.47
C ILE A 58 -9.88 -4.45 -1.31
N THR A 59 -9.32 -3.92 -0.25
CA THR A 59 -10.06 -3.47 0.92
C THR A 59 -9.98 -1.96 1.05
N LEU A 60 -11.07 -1.33 1.47
CA LEU A 60 -11.13 0.09 1.81
C LEU A 60 -11.86 0.24 3.13
N TYR A 61 -11.13 0.66 4.15
CA TYR A 61 -11.66 1.05 5.45
C TYR A 61 -11.59 2.57 5.56
N ASN A 62 -12.62 3.23 5.07
CA ASN A 62 -12.75 4.68 5.06
C ASN A 62 -14.17 5.11 5.47
N ASP A 63 -14.75 4.35 6.42
CA ASP A 63 -16.16 4.46 6.78
C ASP A 63 -16.36 5.42 7.96
N ASP A 64 -17.38 6.27 7.87
CA ASP A 64 -17.81 7.22 8.90
C ASP A 64 -18.44 6.56 10.14
N ASN A 65 -18.44 5.23 10.21
CA ASN A 65 -19.08 4.53 11.31
C ASN A 65 -18.12 4.33 12.50
N PRO A 66 -18.16 5.22 13.52
CA PRO A 66 -17.30 5.13 14.69
C PRO A 66 -17.58 3.90 15.58
N TRP A 67 -18.65 3.14 15.28
CA TRP A 67 -19.08 1.97 16.01
C TRP A 67 -18.56 0.65 15.44
N ARG A 68 -17.79 0.67 14.35
CA ARG A 68 -17.05 -0.51 13.92
C ARG A 68 -15.82 -0.66 14.81
N GLU A 69 -16.03 -1.46 15.81
CA GLU A 69 -15.14 -1.83 16.88
C GLU A 69 -13.73 -2.17 16.40
N ASN A 70 -12.80 -1.24 16.57
CA ASN A 70 -11.43 -1.62 16.86
C ASN A 70 -11.26 -1.45 18.38
N GLU A 71 -11.41 -2.56 19.07
CA GLU A 71 -11.27 -2.66 20.51
C GLU A 71 -9.98 -1.95 20.96
N GLY A 72 -10.14 -0.81 21.60
CA GLY A 72 -9.11 -0.19 22.42
C GLY A 72 -8.26 0.91 21.82
N THR A 73 -8.50 1.40 20.61
CA THR A 73 -7.81 2.60 20.09
C THR A 73 -8.75 3.80 20.01
N SER A 74 -8.32 4.92 20.57
CA SER A 74 -9.03 6.21 20.53
C SER A 74 -8.87 6.94 19.19
N THR A 75 -8.34 6.30 18.16
CA THR A 75 -8.03 6.91 16.85
C THR A 75 -8.47 5.98 15.73
N PHE A 76 -9.34 6.48 14.86
CA PHE A 76 -9.69 5.81 13.61
C PHE A 76 -8.69 6.21 12.52
N MET A 77 -8.11 5.24 11.82
CA MET A 77 -7.18 5.45 10.72
C MET A 77 -7.79 4.91 9.42
N GLY A 78 -7.97 5.79 8.43
CA GLY A 78 -8.35 5.37 7.09
C GLY A 78 -7.30 4.47 6.48
N ASN A 79 -7.71 3.32 5.95
CA ASN A 79 -6.82 2.32 5.39
C ASN A 79 -7.39 1.80 4.06
N SER A 80 -6.53 1.67 3.05
CA SER A 80 -6.84 0.94 1.83
C SER A 80 -5.67 0.04 1.46
N SER A 81 -5.97 -1.21 1.14
CA SER A 81 -4.95 -2.17 0.75
C SER A 81 -5.42 -3.07 -0.37
N PHE A 82 -4.50 -3.63 -1.12
CA PHE A 82 -4.76 -4.76 -1.98
C PHE A 82 -3.67 -5.80 -1.85
N ASN A 83 -4.10 -7.05 -1.91
CA ASN A 83 -3.23 -8.22 -1.97
C ASN A 83 -3.17 -8.73 -3.40
N TYR A 84 -2.02 -9.22 -3.80
CA TYR A 84 -1.82 -9.80 -5.11
C TYR A 84 -0.93 -11.02 -5.03
N THR A 85 -1.15 -11.94 -5.95
CA THR A 85 -0.35 -13.16 -6.11
C THR A 85 0.30 -13.17 -7.48
N ILE A 86 1.61 -13.36 -7.55
CA ILE A 86 2.35 -13.57 -8.80
C ILE A 86 2.61 -15.07 -8.95
N ARG A 87 2.20 -15.63 -10.08
CA ARG A 87 2.57 -16.97 -10.50
C ARG A 87 3.88 -16.90 -11.26
N HIS A 88 4.94 -17.42 -10.63
CA HIS A 88 6.28 -17.56 -11.19
C HIS A 88 6.58 -19.05 -11.34
N HIS A 89 6.69 -19.57 -12.57
CA HIS A 89 6.75 -21.00 -12.85
C HIS A 89 5.58 -21.77 -12.18
N ASN A 90 5.90 -22.63 -11.21
CA ASN A 90 4.93 -23.39 -10.42
C ASN A 90 4.75 -22.85 -9.00
N GLU A 91 5.38 -21.75 -8.67
CA GLU A 91 5.28 -21.12 -7.36
C GLU A 91 4.31 -19.94 -7.36
N LEU A 92 3.68 -19.69 -6.22
CA LEU A 92 2.90 -18.50 -5.96
C LEU A 92 3.70 -17.57 -5.05
N VAL A 93 3.78 -16.32 -5.47
CA VAL A 93 4.53 -15.26 -4.80
C VAL A 93 3.55 -14.21 -4.35
N ASP A 94 3.40 -14.05 -3.05
CA ASP A 94 2.49 -13.07 -2.48
C ASP A 94 3.14 -11.69 -2.39
N GLY A 95 2.31 -10.67 -2.58
CA GLY A 95 2.64 -9.28 -2.36
C GLY A 95 1.43 -8.50 -1.87
N ASP A 96 1.70 -7.37 -1.24
CA ASP A 96 0.67 -6.45 -0.79
C ASP A 96 1.12 -5.00 -0.94
N PHE A 97 0.14 -4.13 -1.09
CA PHE A 97 0.30 -2.70 -1.06
C PHE A 97 -0.78 -2.11 -0.15
N CYS A 98 -0.38 -1.21 0.75
CA CYS A 98 -1.31 -0.58 1.67
C CYS A 98 -1.02 0.92 1.78
N VAL A 99 -2.09 1.69 1.88
CA VAL A 99 -2.09 3.13 2.18
C VAL A 99 -2.80 3.33 3.51
N LEU A 100 -2.15 4.01 4.45
CA LEU A 100 -2.66 4.24 5.79
C LEU A 100 -2.60 5.73 6.13
N LYS A 101 -3.71 6.29 6.58
CA LYS A 101 -3.79 7.68 7.08
C LYS A 101 -3.64 7.68 8.59
N GLU A 102 -2.45 8.01 9.08
CA GLU A 102 -2.14 8.01 10.52
C GLU A 102 -2.52 9.31 11.22
N ASP A 103 -2.51 10.43 10.49
CA ASP A 103 -2.94 11.73 10.97
C ASP A 103 -3.43 12.62 9.80
N SER A 104 -3.80 13.85 10.08
CA SER A 104 -4.33 14.78 9.06
C SER A 104 -3.34 15.13 7.95
N MET A 105 -2.04 14.90 8.14
CA MET A 105 -0.99 15.35 7.22
C MET A 105 -0.11 14.22 6.69
N ARG A 106 -0.06 13.07 7.36
CA ARG A 106 0.83 11.97 7.01
C ARG A 106 0.08 10.81 6.39
N LEU A 107 0.56 10.37 5.26
CA LEU A 107 0.12 9.18 4.56
C LEU A 107 1.28 8.19 4.55
N SER A 108 1.08 7.05 5.19
CA SER A 108 2.06 5.97 5.20
C SER A 108 1.78 4.98 4.07
N LEU A 109 2.84 4.51 3.42
CA LEU A 109 2.78 3.53 2.35
C LEU A 109 3.53 2.26 2.77
N TYR A 110 2.90 1.11 2.54
CA TYR A 110 3.48 -0.20 2.78
C TYR A 110 3.56 -0.94 1.45
N LEU A 111 4.77 -1.27 1.04
CA LEU A 111 5.03 -2.00 -0.21
C LEU A 111 5.74 -3.30 0.13
N ASN A 112 5.19 -4.41 -0.31
CA ASN A 112 5.77 -5.72 -0.09
C ASN A 112 5.68 -6.57 -1.36
N LEU A 113 6.79 -7.18 -1.74
CA LEU A 113 6.85 -8.19 -2.77
C LEU A 113 7.85 -9.27 -2.35
N ARG A 114 7.36 -10.49 -2.18
CA ARG A 114 8.14 -11.68 -1.87
C ARG A 114 9.31 -11.42 -0.92
N ARG A 115 8.99 -11.22 0.36
CA ARG A 115 9.96 -11.03 1.45
C ARG A 115 10.76 -9.71 1.41
N ARG A 116 10.58 -8.87 0.39
CA ARG A 116 11.13 -7.51 0.38
C ARG A 116 10.04 -6.51 0.73
N ARG A 117 10.25 -5.79 1.81
CA ARG A 117 9.28 -4.87 2.37
C ARG A 117 9.88 -3.48 2.56
N ARG A 118 9.16 -2.46 2.11
CA ARG A 118 9.42 -1.06 2.40
C ARG A 118 8.23 -0.42 3.09
N ILE A 119 8.50 0.32 4.17
CA ILE A 119 7.53 1.18 4.82
C ILE A 119 7.99 2.62 4.62
N VAL A 120 7.08 3.47 4.20
CA VAL A 120 7.27 4.92 4.09
C VAL A 120 6.27 5.57 5.02
N TYR A 121 6.74 6.19 6.09
CA TYR A 121 5.88 6.76 7.14
C TYR A 121 5.30 8.14 6.79
N ASP A 122 5.85 8.83 5.80
CA ASP A 122 5.29 10.06 5.25
C ASP A 122 5.52 10.09 3.73
N GLU A 123 4.42 10.13 2.96
CA GLU A 123 4.48 10.23 1.50
C GLU A 123 5.35 11.40 1.02
N LYS A 124 5.41 12.49 1.79
CA LYS A 124 6.20 13.68 1.44
C LYS A 124 7.71 13.43 1.45
N GLU A 125 8.16 12.39 2.16
CA GLU A 125 9.56 11.97 2.18
C GLU A 125 9.94 11.13 0.95
N LEU A 126 8.94 10.70 0.17
CA LEU A 126 9.19 9.95 -1.05
C LEU A 126 9.85 10.83 -2.11
N GLN A 127 11.03 10.42 -2.52
CA GLN A 127 11.65 10.92 -3.73
C GLN A 127 11.21 10.04 -4.90
N LEU A 128 10.23 10.52 -5.66
CA LEU A 128 9.85 9.85 -6.90
C LEU A 128 10.97 10.05 -7.93
N CYS A 129 11.28 8.99 -8.67
CA CYS A 129 12.28 9.04 -9.73
C CYS A 129 11.65 8.86 -11.10
N SER A 130 12.37 9.32 -12.13
CA SER A 130 11.98 9.15 -13.53
C SER A 130 12.93 8.15 -14.18
N GLN A 131 12.39 7.20 -14.93
CA GLN A 131 13.18 6.20 -15.65
C GLN A 131 12.44 5.73 -16.91
N VAL A 132 13.21 5.40 -17.94
CA VAL A 132 12.69 4.69 -19.12
C VAL A 132 12.84 3.19 -18.89
N ILE A 133 11.71 2.47 -18.93
CA ILE A 133 11.64 1.00 -18.80
C ILE A 133 10.97 0.47 -20.06
N GLU A 134 11.63 -0.40 -20.80
CA GLU A 134 11.16 -0.96 -22.08
C GLU A 134 10.67 0.13 -23.07
N GLY A 135 11.38 1.27 -23.13
CA GLY A 135 11.03 2.38 -24.02
C GLY A 135 9.85 3.27 -23.55
N ILE A 136 9.27 3.00 -22.39
CA ILE A 136 8.20 3.79 -21.80
C ILE A 136 8.79 4.69 -20.72
N GLN A 137 8.53 6.00 -20.80
CA GLN A 137 8.91 6.97 -19.78
C GLN A 137 7.93 6.90 -18.62
N TYR A 138 8.47 6.77 -17.41
CA TYR A 138 7.76 6.88 -16.14
C TYR A 138 8.37 8.01 -15.32
N ASP A 139 7.55 8.83 -14.67
CA ASP A 139 8.01 9.99 -13.88
C ASP A 139 7.55 9.91 -12.40
N ASP A 140 6.93 8.79 -12.01
CA ASP A 140 6.27 8.60 -10.73
C ASP A 140 6.72 7.32 -10.02
N LEU A 141 8.00 6.95 -10.18
CA LEU A 141 8.52 5.66 -9.73
C LEU A 141 9.03 5.70 -8.29
N ILE A 142 8.77 4.62 -7.57
CA ILE A 142 9.45 4.26 -6.33
C ILE A 142 10.28 3.02 -6.60
N LYS A 143 11.59 3.10 -6.39
CA LYS A 143 12.44 1.92 -6.37
C LYS A 143 12.59 1.40 -4.94
N VAL A 144 12.38 0.10 -4.77
CA VAL A 144 12.54 -0.61 -3.50
C VAL A 144 13.66 -1.63 -3.65
N ASP A 145 14.76 -1.43 -2.94
CA ASP A 145 15.95 -2.27 -2.97
C ASP A 145 16.65 -2.33 -1.59
N ASP A 146 17.84 -2.90 -1.51
CA ASP A 146 18.60 -3.06 -0.26
C ASP A 146 18.92 -1.74 0.45
N SER A 147 18.91 -0.61 -0.26
CA SER A 147 19.23 0.70 0.33
C SER A 147 18.09 1.30 1.17
N ASN A 148 16.85 0.82 0.95
CA ASN A 148 15.66 1.45 1.51
C ASN A 148 14.56 0.45 1.94
N SER A 149 14.89 -0.82 2.05
CA SER A 149 13.94 -1.88 2.37
C SER A 149 14.56 -2.99 3.22
N GLU A 150 13.73 -3.82 3.81
CA GLU A 150 14.11 -5.02 4.54
C GLU A 150 13.91 -6.26 3.65
N LEU A 151 14.88 -7.17 3.67
CA LEU A 151 14.79 -8.49 3.06
C LEU A 151 14.89 -9.54 4.16
N TYR A 152 13.82 -10.30 4.38
CA TYR A 152 13.74 -11.23 5.49
C TYR A 152 14.55 -12.52 5.30
N THR A 153 14.75 -12.95 4.06
CA THR A 153 15.55 -14.15 3.72
C THR A 153 16.25 -13.96 2.39
N LYS A 154 17.34 -14.71 2.14
CA LYS A 154 18.09 -14.66 0.89
C LYS A 154 17.95 -15.98 0.12
N GLU A 155 16.78 -16.20 -0.47
CA GLU A 155 16.52 -17.33 -1.37
C GLU A 155 16.57 -16.88 -2.83
N PRO A 156 16.91 -17.75 -3.79
CA PRO A 156 17.11 -17.37 -5.20
C PRO A 156 15.92 -16.61 -5.83
N PHE A 157 14.71 -16.98 -5.46
CA PHE A 157 13.46 -16.36 -5.96
C PHE A 157 12.94 -15.25 -5.08
N ASN A 158 13.68 -14.79 -4.07
CA ASN A 158 13.32 -13.57 -3.36
C ASN A 158 13.66 -12.35 -4.22
N THR A 159 12.94 -11.27 -4.00
CA THR A 159 13.09 -10.06 -4.78
C THR A 159 14.38 -9.33 -4.41
N GLU A 160 15.26 -9.09 -5.38
CA GLU A 160 16.42 -8.23 -5.24
C GLU A 160 16.00 -6.76 -5.19
N TYR A 161 15.15 -6.35 -6.12
CA TYR A 161 14.47 -5.07 -6.11
C TYR A 161 13.13 -5.15 -6.82
N PHE A 162 12.28 -4.14 -6.60
CA PHE A 162 11.12 -3.89 -7.44
C PHE A 162 10.88 -2.39 -7.62
N ILE A 163 10.17 -2.04 -8.70
CA ILE A 163 9.85 -0.67 -9.07
C ILE A 163 8.33 -0.54 -9.13
N TRP A 164 7.82 0.43 -8.39
CA TRP A 164 6.41 0.75 -8.33
C TRP A 164 6.14 2.13 -8.91
N SER A 165 5.20 2.23 -9.84
CA SER A 165 4.68 3.51 -10.36
C SER A 165 3.39 3.86 -9.63
N LYS A 166 3.24 5.11 -9.21
CA LYS A 166 2.00 5.59 -8.60
C LYS A 166 0.80 5.37 -9.52
N SER A 167 0.95 5.63 -10.81
CA SER A 167 -0.12 5.55 -11.81
C SER A 167 -0.34 4.18 -12.44
N LYS A 168 0.66 3.28 -12.41
CA LYS A 168 0.62 1.99 -13.09
C LYS A 168 0.72 0.77 -12.16
N GLY A 169 1.14 0.98 -10.91
CA GLY A 169 1.42 -0.10 -9.97
C GLY A 169 2.81 -0.71 -10.17
N LEU A 170 2.94 -2.02 -10.00
CA LEU A 170 4.20 -2.74 -10.19
C LEU A 170 4.61 -2.70 -11.67
N VAL A 171 5.79 -2.15 -11.97
CA VAL A 171 6.29 -2.02 -13.35
C VAL A 171 7.49 -2.89 -13.66
N GLU A 172 8.32 -3.20 -12.67
CA GLU A 172 9.48 -4.07 -12.85
C GLU A 172 9.85 -4.71 -11.51
N TYR A 173 10.37 -5.93 -11.56
CA TYR A 173 11.02 -6.57 -10.42
C TYR A 173 12.12 -7.52 -10.88
N LYS A 174 13.09 -7.74 -9.99
CA LYS A 174 14.21 -8.64 -10.21
C LYS A 174 14.32 -9.61 -9.04
N TYR A 175 14.51 -10.88 -9.35
CA TYR A 175 14.84 -11.91 -8.37
C TYR A 175 16.34 -11.98 -8.09
N LEU A 176 16.71 -12.53 -6.93
CA LEU A 176 18.13 -12.73 -6.55
C LEU A 176 18.88 -13.68 -7.47
N ASN A 177 18.18 -14.55 -8.22
CA ASN A 177 18.77 -15.39 -9.26
C ASN A 177 19.16 -14.61 -10.54
N GLY A 178 18.82 -13.31 -10.61
CA GLY A 178 19.15 -12.40 -11.70
C GLY A 178 18.05 -12.21 -12.74
N GLU A 179 16.96 -12.94 -12.68
CA GLU A 179 15.82 -12.79 -13.61
C GLU A 179 15.11 -11.45 -13.39
N VAL A 180 14.87 -10.73 -14.49
CA VAL A 180 14.16 -9.44 -14.50
C VAL A 180 12.86 -9.61 -15.24
N TYR A 181 11.79 -9.15 -14.63
CA TYR A 181 10.42 -9.15 -15.15
C TYR A 181 9.88 -7.73 -15.26
N THR A 182 9.41 -7.38 -16.43
CA THR A 182 8.91 -6.02 -16.74
C THR A 182 7.44 -6.07 -17.11
N PHE A 183 6.69 -5.06 -16.70
CA PHE A 183 5.27 -4.92 -17.03
C PHE A 183 5.06 -5.00 -18.54
N TYR A 184 4.23 -5.94 -18.96
CA TYR A 184 3.88 -6.15 -20.35
C TYR A 184 2.45 -5.70 -20.67
N LYS A 185 1.48 -6.18 -19.88
CA LYS A 185 0.07 -5.95 -20.17
C LYS A 185 -0.82 -6.12 -18.94
N LYS A 186 -1.82 -5.24 -18.78
CA LYS A 186 -2.94 -5.44 -17.86
C LYS A 186 -4.16 -5.95 -18.62
N ILE A 187 -4.81 -6.97 -18.09
CA ILE A 187 -6.05 -7.56 -18.57
C ILE A 187 -7.11 -7.31 -17.50
N PRO A 188 -8.03 -6.37 -17.73
CA PRO A 188 -9.10 -6.09 -16.78
C PRO A 188 -9.99 -7.33 -16.60
N ARG A 189 -10.55 -7.48 -15.39
CA ARG A 189 -11.56 -8.50 -15.12
C ARG A 189 -12.72 -8.34 -16.10
N LYS A 190 -13.13 -9.44 -16.73
CA LYS A 190 -14.39 -9.45 -17.52
C LYS A 190 -15.57 -9.27 -16.55
N LYS A 191 -16.32 -8.20 -16.77
CA LYS A 191 -17.59 -7.94 -16.04
C LYS A 191 -18.65 -8.95 -16.43
#